data_4cbca620d56999ef94b171946fb2e7b0
#
_entry.id   4cbca620d56999ef94b171946fb2e7b0
#
_cell.length_a   1.000
_cell.length_b   1.000
_cell.length_c   1.000
_cell.angle_alpha   90.00
_cell.angle_beta   90.00
_cell.angle_gamma   90.00
#
_symmetry.space_group_name_H-M   'P 1'
#
loop_
_entity.id
_entity.type
_entity.pdbx_description
1 polymer ?
#
loop_
_entity_poly.entity_id
_entity_poly.type
_entity_poly.pdbx_seq_one_letter_code
_entity_poly.pdbx_strand_id
1 'polypeptide(L)'
;MYITVTKQTLDGNYAQSVSDFVAYLEKENDDKSIDEMEHFFNQYGEEISGKEVIKEIDGNTAKLKKTEPKFYSITVNPSAYELKRLQNHSEELKQYTRELMKEYAKSFNREINGRAVTVDDIKYYAKIEHQRTYKGTDMKIQENQPYATKILQIKNDIRKIESGELEGNIKKLQQTMSRLEKEAPHQQDGKRIVRGMPKEGSQSHIHIIVSRKDMSNKYSLSPGSKYKASETVFNGKPVKRGFDRDKFFKASEKTFDTLFQYKRNYVETYKARKTFLKNPKLYFSILSGLPTNEKATAYKILAKSGVPIMNIPTNKVQLALKIINKFKKGIDRALQSGSIGI
;
A
#
# COMPACT_ATOMS: atom_id res chain seq x y z
N MET A 1 5.57 0.56 8.90
CA MET A 1 5.29 -0.24 7.68
C MET A 1 3.81 -0.56 7.55
N TYR A 2 3.28 -0.58 6.33
CA TYR A 2 1.90 -1.01 6.06
C TYR A 2 1.91 -2.02 4.91
N ILE A 3 1.34 -3.19 5.14
CA ILE A 3 1.31 -4.28 4.14
C ILE A 3 -0.15 -4.61 3.83
N THR A 4 -0.45 -4.73 2.55
CA THR A 4 -1.74 -5.21 2.05
C THR A 4 -1.56 -6.51 1.28
N VAL A 5 -2.54 -7.39 1.38
CA VAL A 5 -2.64 -8.60 0.57
C VAL A 5 -4.00 -8.57 -0.11
N THR A 6 -4.01 -8.36 -1.40
CA THR A 6 -5.22 -8.17 -2.20
C THR A 6 -5.36 -9.32 -3.20
N LYS A 7 -6.53 -9.93 -3.26
CA LYS A 7 -6.87 -10.87 -4.34
C LYS A 7 -7.18 -10.09 -5.60
N GLN A 8 -6.89 -10.67 -6.74
CA GLN A 8 -7.42 -10.20 -8.01
C GLN A 8 -8.95 -10.22 -7.95
N THR A 9 -9.59 -9.07 -8.07
CA THR A 9 -11.04 -8.95 -8.16
C THR A 9 -11.35 -8.17 -9.42
N LEU A 10 -12.02 -8.81 -10.35
CA LEU A 10 -12.50 -8.18 -11.57
C LEU A 10 -13.94 -8.60 -11.72
N ASP A 11 -14.88 -7.71 -11.56
CA ASP A 11 -16.32 -7.80 -11.84
C ASP A 11 -16.87 -9.23 -12.11
N GLY A 12 -16.55 -10.17 -11.24
CA GLY A 12 -16.93 -11.58 -11.32
C GLY A 12 -16.14 -12.45 -12.31
N ASN A 13 -15.21 -11.91 -13.10
CA ASN A 13 -14.38 -12.68 -14.02
C ASN A 13 -12.92 -12.75 -13.56
N TYR A 14 -12.57 -13.80 -12.83
CA TYR A 14 -11.21 -14.04 -12.31
C TYR A 14 -10.23 -14.60 -13.36
N ALA A 15 -10.64 -14.71 -14.61
CA ALA A 15 -9.86 -15.31 -15.69
C ALA A 15 -8.88 -14.35 -16.37
N GLN A 16 -8.76 -13.11 -15.90
CA GLN A 16 -7.92 -12.11 -16.57
C GLN A 16 -6.43 -12.38 -16.32
N SER A 17 -5.64 -11.99 -17.33
CA SER A 17 -4.18 -12.02 -17.30
C SER A 17 -3.62 -11.08 -16.22
N VAL A 18 -2.41 -11.36 -15.75
CA VAL A 18 -1.64 -10.44 -14.92
C VAL A 18 -1.10 -9.25 -15.71
N SER A 19 -1.28 -9.23 -17.04
CA SER A 19 -0.69 -8.25 -17.98
C SER A 19 -0.98 -6.80 -17.61
N ASP A 20 -2.23 -6.47 -17.25
CA ASP A 20 -2.60 -5.09 -16.90
C ASP A 20 -1.89 -4.61 -15.64
N PHE A 21 -1.71 -5.51 -14.67
CA PHE A 21 -0.99 -5.19 -13.45
C PHE A 21 0.52 -5.05 -13.70
N VAL A 22 1.11 -5.90 -14.54
CA VAL A 22 2.50 -5.78 -14.96
C VAL A 22 2.72 -4.49 -15.74
N ALA A 23 1.86 -4.17 -16.72
CA ALA A 23 1.93 -2.93 -17.47
C ALA A 23 1.82 -1.69 -16.57
N TYR A 24 0.94 -1.74 -15.56
CA TYR A 24 0.86 -0.68 -14.55
C TYR A 24 2.19 -0.49 -13.81
N LEU A 25 2.84 -1.57 -13.39
CA LEU A 25 4.10 -1.52 -12.66
C LEU A 25 5.29 -1.09 -13.55
N GLU A 26 5.22 -1.30 -14.85
CA GLU A 26 6.27 -0.89 -15.79
C GLU A 26 6.21 0.59 -16.15
N LYS A 27 5.09 1.28 -15.94
CA LYS A 27 4.95 2.71 -16.26
C LYS A 27 5.99 3.62 -15.62
N GLU A 28 6.54 3.26 -14.47
CA GLU A 28 7.60 4.07 -13.84
C GLU A 28 8.92 4.01 -14.64
N ASN A 29 9.06 3.04 -15.54
CA ASN A 29 10.23 2.89 -16.40
C ASN A 29 10.10 3.64 -17.73
N ASP A 30 8.91 4.11 -18.13
CA ASP A 30 8.62 4.68 -19.45
C ASP A 30 9.56 5.86 -19.82
N ASP A 31 9.95 6.67 -18.82
CA ASP A 31 10.79 7.86 -19.02
C ASP A 31 12.23 7.68 -18.47
N LYS A 32 12.65 6.44 -18.13
CA LYS A 32 13.96 6.17 -17.56
C LYS A 32 14.95 5.63 -18.58
N SER A 33 16.23 5.94 -18.39
CA SER A 33 17.31 5.25 -19.09
C SER A 33 17.40 3.78 -18.67
N ILE A 34 17.97 2.92 -19.50
CA ILE A 34 18.07 1.47 -19.26
C ILE A 34 18.71 1.18 -17.89
N ASP A 35 19.75 1.93 -17.51
CA ASP A 35 20.48 1.76 -16.25
C ASP A 35 19.69 2.23 -15.01
N GLU A 36 18.64 3.02 -15.19
CA GLU A 36 17.79 3.52 -14.13
C GLU A 36 16.47 2.75 -14.00
N MET A 37 16.21 1.81 -14.91
CA MET A 37 15.00 1.01 -14.89
C MET A 37 15.02 0.03 -13.73
N GLU A 38 13.93 -0.03 -12.99
CA GLU A 38 13.68 -1.12 -12.05
C GLU A 38 13.04 -2.30 -12.78
N HIS A 39 13.66 -3.47 -12.65
CA HIS A 39 13.17 -4.72 -13.21
C HIS A 39 12.43 -5.54 -12.16
N PHE A 40 11.68 -6.54 -12.59
CA PHE A 40 11.16 -7.53 -11.66
C PHE A 40 12.29 -8.43 -11.14
N PHE A 41 12.12 -8.91 -9.92
CA PHE A 41 13.05 -9.84 -9.27
C PHE A 41 12.30 -10.86 -8.43
N ASN A 42 12.98 -11.94 -8.05
CA ASN A 42 12.50 -12.95 -7.13
C ASN A 42 13.65 -13.51 -6.27
N GLN A 43 13.49 -14.68 -5.67
CA GLN A 43 14.54 -15.34 -4.89
C GLN A 43 15.71 -15.88 -5.73
N TYR A 44 15.51 -16.06 -7.03
CA TYR A 44 16.50 -16.67 -7.92
C TYR A 44 17.24 -15.70 -8.81
N GLY A 45 16.64 -14.55 -9.13
CA GLY A 45 17.21 -13.61 -10.08
C GLY A 45 16.68 -12.20 -9.94
N GLU A 46 17.36 -11.34 -10.66
CA GLU A 46 17.04 -9.92 -10.89
C GLU A 46 16.88 -9.71 -12.40
N GLU A 47 16.50 -8.54 -12.82
CA GLU A 47 16.33 -8.19 -14.24
C GLU A 47 15.31 -9.05 -15.01
N ILE A 48 14.27 -9.52 -14.29
CA ILE A 48 13.20 -10.32 -14.91
C ILE A 48 12.27 -9.39 -15.70
N SER A 49 12.00 -9.74 -16.95
CA SER A 49 11.13 -8.94 -17.81
C SER A 49 9.64 -9.10 -17.44
N GLY A 50 8.83 -8.05 -17.66
CA GLY A 50 7.39 -8.14 -17.50
C GLY A 50 6.74 -9.22 -18.35
N LYS A 51 7.27 -9.49 -19.56
CA LYS A 51 6.80 -10.57 -20.43
C LYS A 51 6.98 -11.95 -19.79
N GLU A 52 8.11 -12.17 -19.13
CA GLU A 52 8.37 -13.40 -18.38
C GLU A 52 7.43 -13.54 -17.20
N VAL A 53 7.22 -12.48 -16.42
CA VAL A 53 6.27 -12.47 -15.31
C VAL A 53 4.85 -12.85 -15.77
N ILE A 54 4.38 -12.27 -16.87
CA ILE A 54 3.07 -12.59 -17.44
C ILE A 54 2.99 -14.07 -17.82
N LYS A 55 3.96 -14.57 -18.57
CA LYS A 55 4.02 -15.96 -19.00
C LYS A 55 3.99 -16.94 -17.82
N GLU A 56 4.82 -16.67 -16.81
CA GLU A 56 5.00 -17.54 -15.65
C GLU A 56 3.79 -17.54 -14.71
N ILE A 57 3.16 -16.39 -14.47
CA ILE A 57 1.98 -16.28 -13.59
C ILE A 57 0.73 -16.82 -14.29
N ASP A 58 0.49 -16.42 -15.53
CA ASP A 58 -0.70 -16.87 -16.28
C ASP A 58 -0.64 -18.35 -16.65
N GLY A 59 0.57 -18.91 -16.85
CA GLY A 59 0.80 -20.34 -17.05
C GLY A 59 0.64 -21.18 -15.79
N ASN A 60 0.70 -20.58 -14.58
CA ASN A 60 0.70 -21.30 -13.30
C ASN A 60 -0.72 -21.45 -12.72
N THR A 61 -1.64 -22.04 -13.47
CA THR A 61 -3.09 -22.02 -13.17
C THR A 61 -3.75 -23.40 -13.20
N ALA A 62 -2.97 -24.49 -13.13
CA ALA A 62 -3.51 -25.84 -13.24
C ALA A 62 -4.63 -26.12 -12.21
N LYS A 63 -5.78 -26.61 -12.72
CA LYS A 63 -6.96 -26.96 -11.92
C LYS A 63 -7.59 -25.80 -11.13
N LEU A 64 -7.28 -24.54 -11.47
CA LEU A 64 -8.02 -23.40 -10.92
C LEU A 64 -9.40 -23.29 -11.57
N LYS A 65 -10.39 -23.00 -10.76
CA LYS A 65 -11.74 -22.66 -11.24
C LYS A 65 -11.72 -21.27 -11.87
N LYS A 66 -12.59 -20.99 -12.82
CA LYS A 66 -12.74 -19.66 -13.45
C LYS A 66 -13.03 -18.53 -12.45
N THR A 67 -13.65 -18.86 -11.30
CA THR A 67 -13.96 -17.94 -10.21
C THR A 67 -12.83 -17.75 -9.20
N GLU A 68 -11.72 -18.44 -9.38
CA GLU A 68 -10.58 -18.34 -8.45
C GLU A 68 -9.52 -17.39 -9.00
N PRO A 69 -8.99 -16.48 -8.17
CA PRO A 69 -7.92 -15.58 -8.61
C PRO A 69 -6.67 -16.37 -8.98
N LYS A 70 -6.02 -16.00 -10.08
CA LYS A 70 -4.76 -16.60 -10.50
C LYS A 70 -3.60 -16.20 -9.61
N PHE A 71 -3.63 -14.95 -9.13
CA PHE A 71 -2.58 -14.38 -8.31
C PHE A 71 -3.13 -13.47 -7.20
N TYR A 72 -2.27 -13.08 -6.30
CA TYR A 72 -2.48 -12.06 -5.29
C TYR A 72 -1.43 -10.98 -5.44
N SER A 73 -1.82 -9.74 -5.15
CA SER A 73 -0.88 -8.63 -5.03
C SER A 73 -0.59 -8.38 -3.56
N ILE A 74 0.68 -8.30 -3.20
CA ILE A 74 1.14 -7.82 -1.90
C ILE A 74 1.81 -6.48 -2.15
N THR A 75 1.34 -5.43 -1.46
CA THR A 75 2.00 -4.13 -1.50
C THR A 75 2.60 -3.85 -0.13
N VAL A 76 3.89 -3.59 -0.09
CA VAL A 76 4.63 -3.24 1.12
C VAL A 76 4.98 -1.76 1.08
N ASN A 77 4.49 -1.02 2.05
CA ASN A 77 4.66 0.42 2.16
C ASN A 77 5.48 0.74 3.42
N PRO A 78 6.80 0.88 3.34
CA PRO A 78 7.58 1.37 4.45
C PRO A 78 7.16 2.80 4.80
N SER A 79 7.23 3.17 6.06
CA SER A 79 7.02 4.55 6.50
C SER A 79 8.21 5.43 6.11
N ALA A 80 8.00 6.75 6.09
CA ALA A 80 9.10 7.69 5.85
C ALA A 80 10.25 7.55 6.87
N TYR A 81 9.96 7.07 8.09
CA TYR A 81 11.00 6.81 9.09
C TYR A 81 11.78 5.54 8.79
N GLU A 82 11.11 4.49 8.30
CA GLU A 82 11.76 3.25 7.85
C GLU A 82 12.63 3.51 6.63
N LEU A 83 12.11 4.24 5.62
CA LEU A 83 12.87 4.59 4.42
C LEU A 83 14.12 5.42 4.73
N LYS A 84 14.06 6.33 5.70
CA LYS A 84 15.24 7.10 6.14
C LYS A 84 16.34 6.23 6.76
N ARG A 85 16.05 5.02 7.17
CA ARG A 85 17.03 4.08 7.69
C ARG A 85 17.85 3.43 6.59
N LEU A 86 17.29 3.34 5.40
CA LEU A 86 17.92 2.72 4.24
C LEU A 86 18.92 3.69 3.59
N GLN A 87 20.03 3.15 3.09
CA GLN A 87 21.06 3.88 2.35
C GLN A 87 20.85 3.71 0.83
N ASN A 88 20.66 2.47 0.39
CA ASN A 88 20.32 2.13 -0.97
C ASN A 88 18.91 1.48 -0.99
N HIS A 89 17.90 2.26 -1.36
CA HIS A 89 16.53 1.81 -1.31
C HIS A 89 16.27 0.60 -2.22
N SER A 90 16.86 0.56 -3.41
CA SER A 90 16.64 -0.54 -4.33
C SER A 90 17.20 -1.85 -3.76
N GLU A 91 18.49 -1.90 -3.47
CA GLU A 91 19.13 -3.13 -3.03
C GLU A 91 18.62 -3.62 -1.66
N GLU A 92 18.46 -2.69 -0.70
CA GLU A 92 18.00 -3.06 0.64
C GLU A 92 16.53 -3.50 0.64
N LEU A 93 15.66 -2.92 -0.19
CA LEU A 93 14.29 -3.37 -0.34
C LEU A 93 14.20 -4.70 -1.10
N LYS A 94 15.09 -5.00 -2.06
CA LYS A 94 15.20 -6.32 -2.66
C LYS A 94 15.59 -7.37 -1.63
N GLN A 95 16.63 -7.10 -0.84
CA GLN A 95 17.06 -7.98 0.25
C GLN A 95 15.91 -8.21 1.25
N TYR A 96 15.27 -7.15 1.69
CA TYR A 96 14.12 -7.24 2.59
C TYR A 96 12.99 -8.08 2.01
N THR A 97 12.69 -7.91 0.71
CA THR A 97 11.63 -8.66 0.04
C THR A 97 11.90 -10.16 0.05
N ARG A 98 13.14 -10.58 -0.20
CA ARG A 98 13.53 -12.00 -0.16
C ARG A 98 13.32 -12.60 1.24
N GLU A 99 13.70 -11.89 2.29
CA GLU A 99 13.46 -12.34 3.67
C GLU A 99 11.97 -12.32 4.05
N LEU A 100 11.23 -11.28 3.61
CA LEU A 100 9.79 -11.18 3.78
C LEU A 100 9.05 -12.38 3.18
N MET A 101 9.47 -12.85 2.00
CA MET A 101 8.84 -13.98 1.33
C MET A 101 9.11 -15.31 2.02
N LYS A 102 10.21 -15.45 2.77
CA LYS A 102 10.41 -16.59 3.68
C LYS A 102 9.37 -16.57 4.82
N GLU A 103 9.10 -15.41 5.40
CA GLU A 103 8.06 -15.28 6.44
C GLU A 103 6.64 -15.45 5.88
N TYR A 104 6.41 -15.05 4.63
CA TYR A 104 5.17 -15.32 3.91
C TYR A 104 4.93 -16.84 3.79
N ALA A 105 5.92 -17.60 3.34
CA ALA A 105 5.84 -19.06 3.24
C ALA A 105 5.55 -19.72 4.59
N LYS A 106 6.26 -19.32 5.66
CA LYS A 106 6.05 -19.82 7.03
C LYS A 106 4.68 -19.50 7.63
N SER A 107 3.92 -18.60 7.00
CA SER A 107 2.59 -18.19 7.46
C SER A 107 1.46 -19.08 6.94
N PHE A 108 1.76 -20.00 6.02
CA PHE A 108 0.81 -21.02 5.58
C PHE A 108 0.71 -22.16 6.60
N ASN A 109 -0.52 -22.48 7.00
CA ASN A 109 -0.84 -23.73 7.66
C ASN A 109 -1.14 -24.79 6.57
N ARG A 110 -0.11 -25.23 5.87
CA ARG A 110 -0.20 -26.18 4.77
C ARG A 110 1.06 -27.02 4.70
N GLU A 111 0.89 -28.23 4.23
CA GLU A 111 2.01 -29.12 3.90
C GLU A 111 2.04 -29.40 2.39
N ILE A 112 3.23 -29.47 1.85
CA ILE A 112 3.52 -29.88 0.47
C ILE A 112 4.46 -31.07 0.57
N ASN A 113 4.04 -32.22 0.04
CA ASN A 113 4.80 -33.47 0.11
C ASN A 113 5.24 -33.86 1.54
N GLY A 114 4.37 -33.64 2.54
CA GLY A 114 4.62 -33.97 3.94
C GLY A 114 5.53 -32.98 4.71
N ARG A 115 5.94 -31.88 4.12
CA ARG A 115 6.72 -30.82 4.77
C ARG A 115 6.00 -29.47 4.76
N ALA A 116 6.39 -28.60 5.67
CA ALA A 116 5.90 -27.21 5.68
C ALA A 116 6.29 -26.48 4.38
N VAL A 117 5.47 -25.50 4.00
CA VAL A 117 5.73 -24.61 2.85
C VAL A 117 7.00 -23.79 3.10
N THR A 118 7.87 -23.75 2.12
CA THR A 118 9.10 -22.93 2.09
C THR A 118 9.00 -21.86 0.99
N VAL A 119 9.94 -20.92 0.97
CA VAL A 119 9.99 -19.89 -0.07
C VAL A 119 10.16 -20.50 -1.47
N ASP A 120 10.81 -21.63 -1.60
CA ASP A 120 11.02 -22.34 -2.86
C ASP A 120 9.73 -22.93 -3.44
N ASP A 121 8.68 -23.05 -2.62
CA ASP A 121 7.36 -23.43 -3.10
C ASP A 121 6.56 -22.23 -3.62
N ILE A 122 7.02 -21.01 -3.36
CA ILE A 122 6.28 -19.78 -3.71
C ILE A 122 6.74 -19.23 -5.05
N LYS A 123 5.84 -19.18 -6.02
CA LYS A 123 6.08 -18.46 -7.28
C LYS A 123 5.69 -17.01 -7.10
N TYR A 124 6.68 -16.10 -7.06
CA TYR A 124 6.45 -14.67 -6.93
C TYR A 124 7.41 -13.85 -7.77
N TYR A 125 7.00 -12.65 -8.11
CA TYR A 125 7.79 -11.62 -8.75
C TYR A 125 7.53 -10.30 -8.04
N ALA A 126 8.59 -9.58 -7.71
CA ALA A 126 8.50 -8.31 -7.01
C ALA A 126 9.12 -7.20 -7.85
N LYS A 127 8.63 -5.99 -7.66
CA LYS A 127 9.18 -4.77 -8.25
C LYS A 127 9.15 -3.65 -7.23
N ILE A 128 10.19 -2.83 -7.22
CA ILE A 128 10.26 -1.63 -6.40
C ILE A 128 9.78 -0.45 -7.23
N GLU A 129 8.93 0.38 -6.66
CA GLU A 129 8.56 1.68 -7.19
C GLU A 129 9.07 2.76 -6.24
N HIS A 130 9.70 3.81 -6.78
CA HIS A 130 10.31 4.87 -6.00
C HIS A 130 9.45 6.12 -5.91
N GLN A 131 8.49 6.27 -6.80
CA GLN A 131 7.64 7.44 -6.88
C GLN A 131 6.18 7.11 -6.57
N ARG A 132 5.47 8.11 -6.12
CA ARG A 132 4.01 8.10 -5.99
C ARG A 132 3.44 9.43 -6.38
N THR A 133 2.29 9.39 -7.00
CA THR A 133 1.52 10.58 -7.33
C THR A 133 0.33 10.76 -6.39
N TYR A 134 -0.14 12.00 -6.26
CA TYR A 134 -1.38 12.28 -5.54
C TYR A 134 -2.58 11.72 -6.30
N LYS A 135 -3.40 10.93 -5.59
CA LYS A 135 -4.65 10.34 -6.12
C LYS A 135 -5.85 11.17 -5.65
N GLY A 136 -6.98 11.08 -6.33
CA GLY A 136 -8.22 11.76 -5.95
C GLY A 136 -8.72 11.43 -4.53
N THR A 137 -8.30 10.28 -3.99
CA THR A 137 -8.61 9.84 -2.61
C THR A 137 -7.69 10.45 -1.54
N ASP A 138 -6.58 11.08 -1.93
CA ASP A 138 -5.68 11.72 -0.98
C ASP A 138 -6.35 12.93 -0.31
N MET A 139 -6.16 13.06 1.00
CA MET A 139 -6.79 14.11 1.81
C MET A 139 -6.44 15.52 1.29
N LYS A 140 -5.17 15.76 0.91
CA LYS A 140 -4.73 17.04 0.33
C LYS A 140 -5.48 17.39 -0.96
N ILE A 141 -5.79 16.40 -1.80
CA ILE A 141 -6.60 16.62 -3.01
C ILE A 141 -8.05 16.95 -2.65
N GLN A 142 -8.62 16.21 -1.68
CA GLN A 142 -10.01 16.45 -1.26
C GLN A 142 -10.20 17.79 -0.56
N GLU A 143 -9.23 18.21 0.26
CA GLU A 143 -9.26 19.53 0.91
C GLU A 143 -9.02 20.67 -0.07
N ASN A 144 -8.30 20.43 -1.18
CA ASN A 144 -8.15 21.38 -2.29
C ASN A 144 -9.35 21.39 -3.26
N GLN A 145 -10.28 20.42 -3.17
CA GLN A 145 -11.37 20.26 -4.14
C GLN A 145 -12.28 21.50 -4.28
N PRO A 146 -12.67 22.23 -3.20
CA PRO A 146 -13.49 23.44 -3.34
C PRO A 146 -12.83 24.53 -4.20
N TYR A 147 -11.50 24.65 -4.10
CA TYR A 147 -10.72 25.58 -4.91
C TYR A 147 -10.63 25.10 -6.36
N ALA A 148 -10.39 23.82 -6.58
CA ALA A 148 -10.35 23.21 -7.91
C ALA A 148 -11.67 23.41 -8.68
N THR A 149 -12.82 23.25 -8.00
CA THR A 149 -14.14 23.44 -8.60
C THR A 149 -14.35 24.88 -9.03
N LYS A 150 -14.02 25.87 -8.18
CA LYS A 150 -14.13 27.29 -8.53
C LYS A 150 -13.22 27.67 -9.69
N ILE A 151 -11.97 27.16 -9.70
CA ILE A 151 -11.01 27.38 -10.79
C ILE A 151 -11.54 26.83 -12.10
N LEU A 152 -12.15 25.63 -12.08
CA LEU A 152 -12.74 25.02 -13.26
C LEU A 152 -13.93 25.86 -13.81
N GLN A 153 -14.78 26.36 -12.92
CA GLN A 153 -15.86 27.29 -13.32
C GLN A 153 -15.29 28.52 -14.02
N ILE A 154 -14.30 29.17 -13.41
CA ILE A 154 -13.66 30.36 -14.02
C ILE A 154 -13.06 30.04 -15.39
N LYS A 155 -12.40 28.88 -15.55
CA LYS A 155 -11.87 28.44 -16.85
C LYS A 155 -12.98 28.25 -17.89
N ASN A 156 -14.12 27.72 -17.50
CA ASN A 156 -15.27 27.58 -18.39
C ASN A 156 -15.86 28.93 -18.77
N ASP A 157 -15.97 29.88 -17.81
CA ASP A 157 -16.47 31.25 -18.07
C ASP A 157 -15.51 31.98 -19.02
N ILE A 158 -14.21 31.88 -18.84
CA ILE A 158 -13.21 32.45 -19.78
C ILE A 158 -13.43 31.91 -21.19
N ARG A 159 -13.60 30.58 -21.37
CA ARG A 159 -13.87 30.01 -22.70
C ARG A 159 -15.14 30.53 -23.33
N LYS A 160 -16.22 30.69 -22.55
CA LYS A 160 -17.48 31.26 -23.03
C LYS A 160 -17.36 32.76 -23.43
N ILE A 161 -16.50 33.49 -22.74
CA ILE A 161 -16.22 34.90 -23.10
C ILE A 161 -15.40 34.92 -24.41
N GLU A 162 -14.40 34.02 -24.54
CA GLU A 162 -13.57 33.91 -25.75
C GLU A 162 -14.39 33.45 -26.97
N SER A 163 -15.45 32.63 -26.77
CA SER A 163 -16.36 32.22 -27.85
C SER A 163 -17.49 33.21 -28.14
N GLY A 164 -17.60 34.30 -27.35
CA GLY A 164 -18.66 35.30 -27.49
C GLY A 164 -20.03 34.90 -26.92
N GLU A 165 -20.07 33.77 -26.16
CA GLU A 165 -21.30 33.28 -25.52
C GLU A 165 -21.61 34.02 -24.21
N LEU A 166 -20.61 34.67 -23.62
CA LEU A 166 -20.72 35.40 -22.37
C LEU A 166 -19.93 36.69 -22.43
N GLU A 167 -20.48 37.76 -21.86
CA GLU A 167 -19.72 39.02 -21.65
C GLU A 167 -18.99 38.99 -20.32
N GLY A 168 -17.73 39.49 -20.29
CA GLY A 168 -16.98 39.51 -19.04
C GLY A 168 -15.53 39.99 -19.19
N ASN A 169 -14.87 40.18 -18.06
CA ASN A 169 -13.50 40.64 -17.99
C ASN A 169 -12.54 39.46 -17.71
N ILE A 170 -11.93 38.92 -18.76
CA ILE A 170 -10.99 37.80 -18.69
C ILE A 170 -9.85 38.10 -17.72
N LYS A 171 -9.25 39.30 -17.74
CA LYS A 171 -8.14 39.69 -16.87
C LYS A 171 -8.52 39.59 -15.38
N LYS A 172 -9.70 40.01 -15.00
CA LYS A 172 -10.23 39.93 -13.63
C LYS A 172 -10.46 38.44 -13.22
N LEU A 173 -10.96 37.62 -14.15
CA LEU A 173 -11.15 36.18 -13.92
C LEU A 173 -9.81 35.46 -13.73
N GLN A 174 -8.81 35.76 -14.54
CA GLN A 174 -7.46 35.24 -14.41
C GLN A 174 -6.80 35.63 -13.07
N GLN A 175 -6.96 36.85 -12.62
CA GLN A 175 -6.48 37.30 -11.30
C GLN A 175 -7.18 36.56 -10.18
N THR A 176 -8.49 36.32 -10.27
CA THR A 176 -9.25 35.52 -9.29
C THR A 176 -8.79 34.09 -9.28
N MET A 177 -8.55 33.48 -10.43
CA MET A 177 -8.01 32.11 -10.55
C MET A 177 -6.64 32.01 -9.89
N SER A 178 -5.73 32.95 -10.17
CA SER A 178 -4.38 32.98 -9.56
C SER A 178 -4.44 33.13 -8.03
N ARG A 179 -5.39 33.91 -7.52
CA ARG A 179 -5.64 34.03 -6.08
C ARG A 179 -6.10 32.71 -5.48
N LEU A 180 -7.09 32.05 -6.10
CA LEU A 180 -7.59 30.73 -5.64
C LEU A 180 -6.51 29.64 -5.65
N GLU A 181 -5.60 29.64 -6.64
CA GLU A 181 -4.46 28.71 -6.65
C GLU A 181 -3.54 28.93 -5.43
N LYS A 182 -3.33 30.21 -5.02
CA LYS A 182 -2.49 30.55 -3.86
C LYS A 182 -3.20 30.34 -2.51
N GLU A 183 -4.51 30.50 -2.46
CA GLU A 183 -5.31 30.33 -1.24
C GLU A 183 -5.61 28.87 -0.91
N ALA A 184 -5.36 27.95 -1.85
CA ALA A 184 -5.58 26.53 -1.63
C ALA A 184 -4.72 26.03 -0.44
N PRO A 185 -5.31 25.27 0.52
CA PRO A 185 -4.65 24.92 1.77
C PRO A 185 -3.44 24.01 1.61
N HIS A 186 -3.34 23.27 0.49
CA HIS A 186 -2.23 22.36 0.23
C HIS A 186 -1.51 22.72 -1.06
N GLN A 187 -0.27 23.10 -0.89
CA GLN A 187 0.64 23.47 -1.97
C GLN A 187 1.93 22.67 -1.88
N GLN A 188 2.61 22.55 -3.00
CA GLN A 188 3.94 22.00 -3.17
C GLN A 188 4.69 22.90 -4.15
N ASP A 189 5.87 23.41 -3.77
CA ASP A 189 6.66 24.37 -4.56
C ASP A 189 5.83 25.57 -5.07
N GLY A 190 4.96 26.10 -4.19
CA GLY A 190 4.09 27.25 -4.51
C GLY A 190 2.94 26.96 -5.48
N LYS A 191 2.73 25.71 -5.88
CA LYS A 191 1.63 25.26 -6.74
C LYS A 191 0.63 24.45 -5.94
N ARG A 192 -0.67 24.66 -6.19
CA ARG A 192 -1.71 23.84 -5.59
C ARG A 192 -1.51 22.37 -5.94
N ILE A 193 -1.54 21.50 -4.93
CA ILE A 193 -1.44 20.04 -5.14
C ILE A 193 -2.66 19.56 -5.93
N VAL A 194 -2.38 18.87 -7.05
CA VAL A 194 -3.38 18.32 -7.96
C VAL A 194 -3.16 16.80 -8.13
N ARG A 195 -4.20 16.12 -8.63
CA ARG A 195 -4.09 14.69 -8.98
C ARG A 195 -3.02 14.48 -10.05
N GLY A 196 -2.19 13.44 -9.87
CA GLY A 196 -1.09 13.11 -10.77
C GLY A 196 0.23 13.80 -10.43
N MET A 197 0.25 14.81 -9.56
CA MET A 197 1.46 15.48 -9.10
C MET A 197 2.31 14.52 -8.25
N PRO A 198 3.64 14.44 -8.42
CA PRO A 198 4.51 13.61 -7.61
C PRO A 198 4.44 14.00 -6.14
N LYS A 199 4.48 13.01 -5.24
CA LYS A 199 4.58 13.24 -3.80
C LYS A 199 6.01 13.52 -3.41
N GLU A 200 6.18 14.46 -2.46
CA GLU A 200 7.51 14.80 -1.91
C GLU A 200 8.10 13.70 -1.05
N GLY A 201 9.42 13.70 -0.97
CA GLY A 201 10.21 12.80 -0.14
C GLY A 201 10.30 11.40 -0.71
N SER A 202 11.00 10.52 0.00
CA SER A 202 11.12 9.13 -0.41
C SER A 202 9.76 8.41 -0.34
N GLN A 203 9.36 7.80 -1.45
CA GLN A 203 8.10 7.10 -1.62
C GLN A 203 8.30 5.62 -1.99
N SER A 204 9.54 5.10 -1.85
CA SER A 204 9.89 3.74 -2.23
C SER A 204 8.99 2.71 -1.58
N HIS A 205 8.48 1.80 -2.37
CA HIS A 205 7.58 0.75 -1.93
C HIS A 205 7.68 -0.47 -2.85
N ILE A 206 7.18 -1.61 -2.38
CA ILE A 206 7.36 -2.88 -3.07
C ILE A 206 5.99 -3.39 -3.50
N HIS A 207 5.88 -3.78 -4.75
CA HIS A 207 4.78 -4.58 -5.28
C HIS A 207 5.25 -6.02 -5.50
N ILE A 208 4.49 -6.99 -5.00
CA ILE A 208 4.79 -8.40 -5.15
C ILE A 208 3.59 -9.10 -5.78
N ILE A 209 3.79 -9.72 -6.91
CA ILE A 209 2.83 -10.59 -7.58
C ILE A 209 3.11 -12.00 -7.08
N VAL A 210 2.14 -12.63 -6.45
CA VAL A 210 2.28 -14.00 -5.95
C VAL A 210 1.27 -14.90 -6.62
N SER A 211 1.74 -15.94 -7.29
CA SER A 211 0.85 -16.94 -7.87
C SER A 211 0.01 -17.62 -6.78
N ARG A 212 -1.25 -17.93 -7.11
CA ARG A 212 -2.08 -18.77 -6.25
C ARG A 212 -1.60 -20.21 -6.17
N LYS A 213 -0.89 -20.70 -7.18
CA LYS A 213 -0.32 -22.05 -7.22
C LYS A 213 1.15 -22.01 -6.81
N ASP A 214 1.58 -23.10 -6.23
CA ASP A 214 2.99 -23.32 -5.91
C ASP A 214 3.86 -23.38 -7.17
N MET A 215 5.19 -23.43 -6.98
CA MET A 215 6.16 -23.52 -8.08
C MET A 215 5.92 -24.74 -8.99
N SER A 216 5.45 -25.86 -8.44
CA SER A 216 5.16 -27.08 -9.20
C SER A 216 3.81 -27.04 -9.92
N ASN A 217 3.03 -25.98 -9.79
CA ASN A 217 1.67 -25.83 -10.33
C ASN A 217 0.65 -26.90 -9.84
N LYS A 218 0.94 -27.55 -8.71
CA LYS A 218 0.10 -28.66 -8.17
C LYS A 218 -0.75 -28.20 -7.00
N TYR A 219 -0.19 -27.46 -6.06
CA TYR A 219 -0.85 -27.09 -4.81
C TYR A 219 -1.35 -25.65 -4.84
N SER A 220 -2.52 -25.39 -4.24
CA SER A 220 -3.02 -24.02 -4.09
C SER A 220 -2.52 -23.40 -2.78
N LEU A 221 -1.90 -22.24 -2.87
CA LEU A 221 -1.40 -21.43 -1.76
C LEU A 221 -2.12 -20.08 -1.74
N SER A 222 -3.21 -20.00 -0.97
CA SER A 222 -4.06 -18.81 -0.94
C SER A 222 -3.92 -18.03 0.38
N PRO A 223 -3.37 -16.82 0.37
CA PRO A 223 -3.35 -15.93 1.54
C PRO A 223 -4.74 -15.34 1.84
N GLY A 224 -5.71 -15.55 0.95
CA GLY A 224 -7.11 -15.17 1.10
C GLY A 224 -7.93 -16.06 2.02
N SER A 225 -7.34 -17.09 2.65
CA SER A 225 -8.02 -17.98 3.56
C SER A 225 -8.71 -17.23 4.71
N LYS A 226 -9.94 -17.65 5.04
CA LYS A 226 -10.68 -17.16 6.23
C LYS A 226 -10.08 -17.70 7.55
N TYR A 227 -9.33 -18.80 7.47
CA TYR A 227 -8.80 -19.50 8.63
C TYR A 227 -7.29 -19.23 8.75
N LYS A 228 -6.82 -19.07 9.96
CA LYS A 228 -5.39 -19.05 10.28
C LYS A 228 -4.79 -20.44 10.18
N ALA A 229 -5.50 -21.40 10.80
CA ALA A 229 -5.21 -22.81 10.77
C ALA A 229 -6.52 -23.60 10.82
N SER A 230 -6.68 -24.59 9.96
CA SER A 230 -7.77 -25.54 10.00
C SER A 230 -7.39 -26.81 9.28
N GLU A 231 -8.09 -27.88 9.52
CA GLU A 231 -7.95 -29.16 8.83
C GLU A 231 -9.25 -29.45 8.07
N THR A 232 -9.13 -30.17 6.98
CA THR A 232 -10.26 -30.66 6.18
C THR A 232 -9.88 -32.00 5.58
N VAL A 233 -10.88 -32.82 5.28
CA VAL A 233 -10.65 -34.09 4.57
C VAL A 233 -10.76 -33.82 3.07
N PHE A 234 -9.75 -34.24 2.31
CA PHE A 234 -9.74 -34.21 0.86
C PHE A 234 -9.29 -35.56 0.32
N ASN A 235 -10.13 -36.21 -0.47
CA ASN A 235 -9.90 -37.58 -0.95
C ASN A 235 -9.56 -38.56 0.19
N GLY A 236 -10.30 -38.53 1.28
CA GLY A 236 -10.10 -39.41 2.44
C GLY A 236 -8.87 -39.10 3.33
N LYS A 237 -8.08 -38.08 2.99
CA LYS A 237 -6.87 -37.70 3.76
C LYS A 237 -7.06 -36.36 4.47
N PRO A 238 -6.60 -36.19 5.71
CA PRO A 238 -6.59 -34.90 6.38
C PRO A 238 -5.62 -33.94 5.67
N VAL A 239 -6.08 -32.73 5.39
CA VAL A 239 -5.28 -31.67 4.74
C VAL A 239 -5.34 -30.42 5.60
N LYS A 240 -4.19 -29.95 6.03
CA LYS A 240 -4.03 -28.66 6.69
C LYS A 240 -4.27 -27.53 5.70
N ARG A 241 -4.94 -26.47 6.14
CA ARG A 241 -5.19 -25.27 5.35
C ARG A 241 -5.20 -24.02 6.23
N GLY A 242 -4.94 -22.88 5.63
CA GLY A 242 -5.00 -21.58 6.30
C GLY A 242 -3.80 -20.72 5.98
N PHE A 243 -3.93 -19.44 6.30
CA PHE A 243 -2.86 -18.45 6.22
C PHE A 243 -2.99 -17.49 7.41
N ASP A 244 -1.98 -17.46 8.27
CA ASP A 244 -1.97 -16.56 9.43
C ASP A 244 -1.43 -15.18 9.05
N ARG A 245 -2.34 -14.28 8.69
CA ARG A 245 -2.01 -12.89 8.35
C ARG A 245 -1.40 -12.13 9.53
N ASP A 246 -1.84 -12.39 10.76
CA ASP A 246 -1.30 -11.72 11.93
C ASP A 246 0.17 -12.13 12.16
N LYS A 247 0.48 -13.41 11.96
CA LYS A 247 1.85 -13.92 11.99
C LYS A 247 2.70 -13.26 10.92
N PHE A 248 2.20 -13.25 9.67
CA PHE A 248 2.90 -12.63 8.54
C PHE A 248 3.22 -11.16 8.79
N PHE A 249 2.23 -10.35 9.15
CA PHE A 249 2.46 -8.90 9.34
C PHE A 249 3.39 -8.59 10.51
N LYS A 250 3.32 -9.34 11.60
CA LYS A 250 4.26 -9.19 12.74
C LYS A 250 5.68 -9.62 12.35
N ALA A 251 5.81 -10.74 11.66
CA ALA A 251 7.09 -11.26 11.19
C ALA A 251 7.74 -10.27 10.20
N SER A 252 6.96 -9.69 9.28
CA SER A 252 7.42 -8.69 8.33
C SER A 252 8.05 -7.47 9.00
N GLU A 253 7.41 -6.92 10.04
CA GLU A 253 7.97 -5.81 10.83
C GLU A 253 9.28 -6.23 11.52
N LYS A 254 9.27 -7.39 12.17
CA LYS A 254 10.45 -7.91 12.86
C LYS A 254 11.62 -8.16 11.90
N THR A 255 11.35 -8.68 10.71
CA THR A 255 12.37 -8.90 9.67
C THR A 255 13.03 -7.59 9.27
N PHE A 256 12.23 -6.54 9.01
CA PHE A 256 12.76 -5.20 8.71
C PHE A 256 13.61 -4.67 9.86
N ASP A 257 13.11 -4.74 11.10
CA ASP A 257 13.77 -4.25 12.29
C ASP A 257 15.12 -4.95 12.52
N THR A 258 15.17 -6.26 12.27
CA THR A 258 16.39 -7.07 12.40
C THR A 258 17.41 -6.75 11.31
N LEU A 259 17.01 -6.68 10.04
CA LEU A 259 17.90 -6.42 8.92
C LEU A 259 18.55 -5.05 9.00
N PHE A 260 17.77 -4.04 9.36
CA PHE A 260 18.21 -2.65 9.31
C PHE A 260 18.43 -2.03 10.68
N GLN A 261 18.40 -2.83 11.75
CA GLN A 261 18.54 -2.38 13.14
C GLN A 261 17.60 -1.19 13.46
N TYR A 262 16.36 -1.28 12.95
CA TYR A 262 15.35 -0.25 13.13
C TYR A 262 14.68 -0.37 14.49
N LYS A 263 14.79 0.68 15.30
CA LYS A 263 14.17 0.76 16.62
C LYS A 263 12.72 1.26 16.48
N ARG A 264 11.80 0.32 16.21
CA ARG A 264 10.39 0.61 15.98
C ARG A 264 9.72 1.13 17.24
N ASN A 265 9.07 2.29 17.14
CA ASN A 265 8.22 2.79 18.22
C ASN A 265 6.93 1.97 18.30
N TYR A 266 6.33 1.91 19.50
CA TYR A 266 5.06 1.21 19.71
C TYR A 266 3.98 1.59 18.68
N VAL A 267 3.80 2.90 18.41
CA VAL A 267 2.73 3.39 17.50
C VAL A 267 2.92 2.97 16.03
N GLU A 268 4.10 2.54 15.65
CA GLU A 268 4.40 2.07 14.30
C GLU A 268 4.09 0.59 14.11
N THR A 269 3.86 -0.16 15.22
CA THR A 269 3.69 -1.61 15.15
C THR A 269 2.32 -2.02 14.61
N TYR A 270 2.26 -3.14 13.90
CA TYR A 270 1.02 -3.79 13.51
C TYR A 270 0.12 -4.09 14.73
N LYS A 271 0.74 -4.52 15.86
CA LYS A 271 0.01 -4.77 17.10
C LYS A 271 -0.67 -3.51 17.61
N ALA A 272 0.00 -2.38 17.62
CA ALA A 272 -0.57 -1.11 18.06
C ALA A 272 -1.75 -0.67 17.18
N ARG A 273 -1.62 -0.77 15.86
CA ARG A 273 -2.71 -0.46 14.91
C ARG A 273 -3.91 -1.37 15.14
N LYS A 274 -3.70 -2.66 15.32
CA LYS A 274 -4.76 -3.62 15.60
C LYS A 274 -5.42 -3.37 16.96
N THR A 275 -4.63 -3.01 17.99
CA THR A 275 -5.13 -2.63 19.31
C THR A 275 -5.97 -1.37 19.21
N PHE A 276 -5.51 -0.35 18.48
CA PHE A 276 -6.26 0.88 18.27
C PHE A 276 -7.64 0.63 17.64
N LEU A 277 -7.70 -0.22 16.61
CA LEU A 277 -8.96 -0.55 15.93
C LEU A 277 -9.93 -1.35 16.80
N LYS A 278 -9.42 -2.26 17.63
CA LYS A 278 -10.25 -3.14 18.47
C LYS A 278 -10.60 -2.54 19.83
N ASN A 279 -9.65 -1.89 20.45
CA ASN A 279 -9.75 -1.33 21.80
C ASN A 279 -8.92 -0.04 21.92
N PRO A 280 -9.46 1.11 21.48
CA PRO A 280 -8.77 2.40 21.57
C PRO A 280 -8.36 2.80 22.98
N LYS A 281 -9.17 2.45 24.00
CA LYS A 281 -8.84 2.76 25.40
C LYS A 281 -7.55 2.06 25.81
N LEU A 282 -7.41 0.78 25.48
CA LEU A 282 -6.18 0.02 25.76
C LEU A 282 -4.98 0.60 24.99
N TYR A 283 -5.16 0.97 23.73
CA TYR A 283 -4.10 1.61 22.95
C TYR A 283 -3.57 2.88 23.64
N PHE A 284 -4.45 3.79 24.06
CA PHE A 284 -4.05 5.02 24.75
C PHE A 284 -3.49 4.78 26.15
N SER A 285 -3.96 3.76 26.85
CA SER A 285 -3.37 3.34 28.13
C SER A 285 -1.92 2.91 27.96
N ILE A 286 -1.64 2.06 26.95
CA ILE A 286 -0.28 1.62 26.65
C ILE A 286 0.58 2.82 26.23
N LEU A 287 0.08 3.68 25.31
CA LEU A 287 0.80 4.88 24.86
C LEU A 287 1.16 5.81 26.03
N SER A 288 0.26 6.01 26.98
CA SER A 288 0.48 6.83 28.16
C SER A 288 1.51 6.22 29.11
N GLY A 289 1.63 4.90 29.14
CA GLY A 289 2.59 4.16 29.96
C GLY A 289 4.00 4.03 29.36
N LEU A 290 4.21 4.49 28.12
CA LEU A 290 5.56 4.44 27.49
C LEU A 290 6.56 5.32 28.25
N PRO A 291 7.86 4.97 28.23
CA PRO A 291 8.94 5.84 28.71
C PRO A 291 8.87 7.23 28.04
N THR A 292 9.32 8.27 28.72
CA THR A 292 9.15 9.67 28.29
C THR A 292 9.70 9.95 26.88
N ASN A 293 10.87 9.41 26.55
CA ASN A 293 11.52 9.55 25.25
C ASN A 293 10.74 8.83 24.14
N GLU A 294 10.27 7.60 24.39
CA GLU A 294 9.45 6.83 23.45
C GLU A 294 8.09 7.48 23.23
N LYS A 295 7.47 7.98 24.29
CA LYS A 295 6.21 8.73 24.27
C LYS A 295 6.33 10.00 23.42
N ALA A 296 7.39 10.78 23.61
CA ALA A 296 7.66 11.97 22.82
C ALA A 296 7.82 11.65 21.34
N THR A 297 8.53 10.57 21.01
CA THR A 297 8.67 10.05 19.64
C THR A 297 7.34 9.60 19.08
N ALA A 298 6.54 8.85 19.85
CA ALA A 298 5.21 8.42 19.47
C ALA A 298 4.30 9.59 19.09
N TYR A 299 4.29 10.65 19.89
CA TYR A 299 3.50 11.84 19.59
C TYR A 299 3.98 12.57 18.33
N LYS A 300 5.29 12.64 18.07
CA LYS A 300 5.82 13.20 16.83
C LYS A 300 5.37 12.41 15.60
N ILE A 301 5.37 11.09 15.69
CA ILE A 301 4.89 10.20 14.60
C ILE A 301 3.39 10.40 14.36
N LEU A 302 2.59 10.43 15.43
CA LEU A 302 1.13 10.63 15.34
C LEU A 302 0.78 12.02 14.78
N ALA A 303 1.51 13.08 15.16
CA ALA A 303 1.30 14.43 14.63
C ALA A 303 1.49 14.48 13.11
N LYS A 304 2.57 13.87 12.61
CA LYS A 304 2.84 13.81 11.16
C LYS A 304 1.82 13.00 10.37
N SER A 305 1.16 12.03 11.02
CA SER A 305 0.07 11.29 10.39
C SER A 305 -1.26 12.03 10.33
N GLY A 306 -1.24 13.34 10.64
CA GLY A 306 -2.42 14.21 10.57
C GLY A 306 -3.36 14.09 11.78
N VAL A 307 -2.89 13.47 12.88
CA VAL A 307 -3.60 13.49 14.16
C VAL A 307 -3.29 14.81 14.87
N PRO A 308 -4.27 15.71 15.07
CA PRO A 308 -4.02 16.97 15.77
C PRO A 308 -3.70 16.70 17.23
N ILE A 309 -2.44 16.90 17.62
CA ILE A 309 -2.00 16.74 19.02
C ILE A 309 -2.33 17.97 19.85
N MET A 310 -2.48 19.13 19.22
CA MET A 310 -2.62 20.43 19.90
C MET A 310 -3.93 20.64 20.68
N ASN A 311 -4.92 19.78 20.50
CA ASN A 311 -6.17 19.80 21.27
C ASN A 311 -6.41 18.42 21.89
N ILE A 312 -5.52 17.98 22.77
CA ILE A 312 -5.79 16.82 23.62
C ILE A 312 -6.81 17.30 24.67
N PRO A 313 -8.11 17.01 24.52
CA PRO A 313 -9.04 17.29 25.58
C PRO A 313 -8.61 16.45 26.77
N THR A 314 -8.69 17.00 27.98
CA THR A 314 -8.52 16.28 29.24
C THR A 314 -9.49 15.10 29.37
N ASN A 315 -10.52 15.05 28.52
CA ASN A 315 -11.44 13.92 28.39
C ASN A 315 -10.93 12.93 27.31
N LYS A 316 -10.25 11.88 27.78
CA LYS A 316 -9.65 10.79 26.99
C LYS A 316 -10.60 10.12 25.98
N VAL A 317 -11.91 10.18 26.21
CA VAL A 317 -12.94 9.55 25.37
C VAL A 317 -13.23 10.37 24.11
N GLN A 318 -13.30 11.70 24.21
CA GLN A 318 -13.58 12.58 23.07
C GLN A 318 -12.38 12.65 22.11
N LEU A 319 -11.15 12.58 22.66
CA LEU A 319 -9.94 12.46 21.84
C LEU A 319 -9.94 11.15 21.06
N ALA A 320 -10.24 10.03 21.72
CA ALA A 320 -10.34 8.72 21.10
C ALA A 320 -11.37 8.73 19.96
N LEU A 321 -12.54 9.32 20.14
CA LEU A 321 -13.59 9.39 19.11
C LEU A 321 -13.20 10.27 17.91
N LYS A 322 -12.58 11.43 18.13
CA LYS A 322 -12.09 12.29 17.03
C LYS A 322 -10.97 11.61 16.22
N ILE A 323 -10.05 10.94 16.90
CA ILE A 323 -8.96 10.19 16.26
C ILE A 323 -9.52 8.97 15.53
N ILE A 324 -10.46 8.22 16.11
CA ILE A 324 -11.13 7.06 15.46
C ILE A 324 -11.80 7.48 14.16
N ASN A 325 -12.55 8.58 14.17
CA ASN A 325 -13.28 9.03 12.98
C ASN A 325 -12.33 9.51 11.87
N LYS A 326 -11.20 10.12 12.23
CA LYS A 326 -10.18 10.54 11.25
C LYS A 326 -9.34 9.36 10.73
N PHE A 327 -9.01 8.39 11.57
CA PHE A 327 -8.33 7.15 11.19
C PHE A 327 -9.21 6.18 10.41
N LYS A 328 -10.49 5.99 10.78
CA LYS A 328 -11.43 5.21 9.97
C LYS A 328 -11.51 5.79 8.56
N LYS A 329 -11.70 7.08 8.41
CA LYS A 329 -11.67 7.74 7.10
C LYS A 329 -10.32 7.57 6.37
N GLY A 330 -9.20 7.56 7.07
CA GLY A 330 -7.87 7.33 6.50
C GLY A 330 -7.62 5.87 6.09
N ILE A 331 -8.08 4.92 6.90
CA ILE A 331 -7.95 3.47 6.63
C ILE A 331 -8.91 3.04 5.53
N ASP A 332 -10.17 3.47 5.56
CA ASP A 332 -11.14 3.19 4.50
C ASP A 332 -10.66 3.75 3.16
N ARG A 333 -10.02 4.93 3.17
CA ARG A 333 -9.39 5.53 1.99
C ARG A 333 -8.13 4.81 1.54
N ALA A 334 -7.28 4.36 2.49
CA ALA A 334 -6.10 3.56 2.16
C ALA A 334 -6.48 2.17 1.63
N LEU A 335 -7.56 1.58 2.14
CA LEU A 335 -8.16 0.35 1.60
C LEU A 335 -8.78 0.58 0.22
N GLN A 336 -9.45 1.71 0.01
CA GLN A 336 -9.98 2.10 -1.31
C GLN A 336 -8.89 2.52 -2.29
N SER A 337 -7.78 3.12 -1.82
CA SER A 337 -6.63 3.46 -2.67
C SER A 337 -5.68 2.29 -2.91
N GLY A 338 -5.72 1.26 -2.07
CA GLY A 338 -4.99 0.00 -2.22
C GLY A 338 -5.76 -1.04 -3.03
N SER A 339 -7.07 -0.89 -3.21
CA SER A 339 -7.77 -1.53 -4.30
C SER A 339 -7.43 -0.74 -5.56
N ILE A 340 -6.57 -1.30 -6.37
CA ILE A 340 -6.40 -0.87 -7.75
C ILE A 340 -7.78 -1.03 -8.37
N GLY A 341 -8.55 0.04 -8.37
CA GLY A 341 -9.63 0.18 -9.32
C GLY A 341 -8.94 0.29 -10.67
N ILE A 342 -8.88 -0.80 -11.39
CA ILE A 342 -8.71 -0.76 -12.82
C ILE A 342 -10.00 -0.21 -13.38
#